data_996369e5428c8e397b70075ac52dbb43
#
_entry.id   996369e5428c8e397b70075ac52dbb43
#
_cell.length_a   1.000
_cell.length_b   1.000
_cell.length_c   1.000
_cell.angle_alpha   90.00
_cell.angle_beta   90.00
_cell.angle_gamma   90.00
#
_symmetry.space_group_name_H-M   'P 1'
#
loop_
_entity.id
_entity.type
_entity.pdbx_description
1 polymer ?
#
loop_
_entity_poly.entity_id
_entity_poly.type
_entity_poly.pdbx_seq_one_letter_code
_entity_poly.pdbx_strand_id
1 'polypeptide(L)'
;MRVCVFTDNSYIFEGFCRLLSRFEGHTFDFFYSPWNAAFTPSVRFRPLRLKEQSTEFFDSYDLFLSLHSKQLFPAELVENHLCVNVHPGLNPHNRGWFPQVFSILNGLPCGVTIHKMDTELDHGPILWQEELELRAEDTSKDIYDRILAKELEMLEAHLPDLLAGNYTLTPMAGEGNINYKADFDRLCQIDRNECATYGQVIDRLRALTHAPYENAYFLDEDGKRVYVGITLRKET
;
A
#
# COMPACT_ATOMS: atom_id res chain seq x y z
N MET A 1 24.25 -4.75 6.39
CA MET A 1 23.04 -5.59 6.53
C MET A 1 22.68 -6.19 5.18
N ARG A 2 22.11 -7.38 5.21
CA ARG A 2 21.48 -8.01 4.06
C ARG A 2 19.97 -7.87 4.18
N VAL A 3 19.36 -7.22 3.20
CA VAL A 3 17.94 -6.82 3.22
C VAL A 3 17.14 -7.59 2.17
N CYS A 4 16.07 -8.22 2.59
CA CYS A 4 15.11 -8.91 1.75
C CYS A 4 13.96 -7.96 1.45
N VAL A 5 13.73 -7.60 0.20
CA VAL A 5 12.70 -6.65 -0.21
C VAL A 5 11.63 -7.35 -1.04
N PHE A 6 10.37 -7.28 -0.57
CA PHE A 6 9.21 -7.75 -1.30
C PHE A 6 8.42 -6.57 -1.86
N THR A 7 8.23 -6.55 -3.17
CA THR A 7 7.37 -5.55 -3.81
C THR A 7 6.61 -6.13 -5.00
N ASP A 8 5.34 -5.77 -5.11
CA ASP A 8 4.48 -6.08 -6.24
C ASP A 8 4.10 -4.82 -7.04
N ASN A 9 4.79 -3.70 -6.79
CA ASN A 9 4.58 -2.42 -7.44
C ASN A 9 5.84 -2.00 -8.24
N SER A 10 5.70 -1.84 -9.56
CA SER A 10 6.82 -1.51 -10.45
C SER A 10 7.39 -0.11 -10.21
N TYR A 11 6.53 0.88 -9.93
CA TYR A 11 6.97 2.24 -9.64
C TYR A 11 7.85 2.29 -8.38
N ILE A 12 7.42 1.61 -7.31
CA ILE A 12 8.20 1.50 -6.07
C ILE A 12 9.51 0.75 -6.31
N PHE A 13 9.48 -0.38 -7.03
CA PHE A 13 10.69 -1.13 -7.36
C PHE A 13 11.72 -0.26 -8.11
N GLU A 14 11.30 0.39 -9.18
CA GLU A 14 12.17 1.25 -9.99
C GLU A 14 12.66 2.47 -9.20
N GLY A 15 11.78 3.08 -8.42
CA GLY A 15 12.10 4.19 -7.53
C GLY A 15 13.15 3.81 -6.50
N PHE A 16 12.93 2.71 -5.81
CA PHE A 16 13.87 2.23 -4.79
C PHE A 16 15.22 1.81 -5.39
N CYS A 17 15.24 1.18 -6.58
CA CYS A 17 16.49 0.88 -7.27
C CYS A 17 17.35 2.12 -7.55
N ARG A 18 16.74 3.28 -7.80
CA ARG A 18 17.48 4.55 -7.98
C ARG A 18 18.11 5.06 -6.68
N LEU A 19 17.57 4.67 -5.53
CA LEU A 19 18.10 5.06 -4.22
C LEU A 19 19.24 4.16 -3.74
N LEU A 20 19.43 2.96 -4.30
CA LEU A 20 20.38 1.95 -3.79
C LEU A 20 21.82 2.45 -3.69
N SER A 21 22.25 3.34 -4.58
CA SER A 21 23.60 3.93 -4.53
C SER A 21 23.88 4.76 -3.28
N ARG A 22 22.82 5.13 -2.54
CA ARG A 22 22.94 5.88 -1.27
C ARG A 22 23.14 4.96 -0.06
N PHE A 23 22.98 3.65 -0.22
CA PHE A 23 23.02 2.65 0.85
C PHE A 23 24.24 1.70 0.69
N GLU A 24 25.41 2.30 0.45
CA GLU A 24 26.66 1.55 0.32
C GLU A 24 26.95 0.72 1.57
N GLY A 25 27.53 -0.47 1.40
CA GLY A 25 27.80 -1.42 2.48
C GLY A 25 26.61 -2.29 2.88
N HIS A 26 25.45 -2.13 2.24
CA HIS A 26 24.28 -2.99 2.40
C HIS A 26 23.96 -3.73 1.11
N THR A 27 23.36 -4.93 1.23
CA THR A 27 22.92 -5.72 0.08
C THR A 27 21.41 -5.86 0.08
N PHE A 28 20.78 -5.74 -1.10
CA PHE A 28 19.34 -5.82 -1.27
C PHE A 28 18.99 -6.89 -2.29
N ASP A 29 18.24 -7.91 -1.84
CA ASP A 29 17.66 -8.92 -2.69
C ASP A 29 16.17 -8.62 -2.87
N PHE A 30 15.71 -8.51 -4.14
CA PHE A 30 14.35 -8.12 -4.45
C PHE A 30 13.52 -9.31 -4.91
N PHE A 31 12.31 -9.40 -4.37
CA PHE A 31 11.35 -10.45 -4.68
C PHE A 31 9.95 -9.88 -4.95
N TYR A 32 9.18 -10.62 -5.74
CA TYR A 32 7.78 -10.32 -6.02
C TYR A 32 6.93 -11.59 -5.97
N SER A 33 5.60 -11.42 -5.90
CA SER A 33 4.66 -12.53 -5.86
C SER A 33 4.65 -13.28 -7.20
N PRO A 34 4.81 -14.62 -7.24
CA PRO A 34 4.89 -15.40 -8.49
C PRO A 34 3.65 -15.27 -9.40
N TRP A 35 2.51 -14.89 -8.81
CA TRP A 35 1.26 -14.65 -9.56
C TRP A 35 1.13 -13.22 -10.10
N ASN A 36 2.12 -12.35 -9.88
CA ASN A 36 2.12 -11.01 -10.44
C ASN A 36 2.67 -11.03 -11.87
N ALA A 37 1.75 -11.17 -12.84
CA ALA A 37 2.07 -11.25 -14.26
C ALA A 37 2.64 -9.95 -14.87
N ALA A 38 2.61 -8.83 -14.12
CA ALA A 38 3.17 -7.56 -14.58
C ALA A 38 4.71 -7.54 -14.55
N PHE A 39 5.34 -8.51 -13.86
CA PHE A 39 6.79 -8.58 -13.74
C PHE A 39 7.41 -9.69 -14.58
N THR A 40 8.60 -9.39 -15.10
CA THR A 40 9.48 -10.37 -15.74
C THR A 40 10.67 -10.65 -14.83
N PRO A 41 11.02 -11.93 -14.58
CA PRO A 41 12.17 -12.26 -13.75
C PRO A 41 13.48 -11.67 -14.31
N SER A 42 14.32 -11.17 -13.41
CA SER A 42 15.68 -10.72 -13.72
C SER A 42 16.65 -11.23 -12.66
N VAL A 43 17.96 -11.00 -12.87
CA VAL A 43 19.00 -11.38 -11.88
C VAL A 43 18.76 -10.71 -10.53
N ARG A 44 18.22 -9.49 -10.52
CA ARG A 44 17.99 -8.70 -9.31
C ARG A 44 16.56 -8.78 -8.78
N PHE A 45 15.59 -9.23 -9.56
CA PHE A 45 14.18 -9.24 -9.20
C PHE A 45 13.55 -10.57 -9.58
N ARG A 46 13.24 -11.39 -8.57
CA ARG A 46 12.86 -12.79 -8.73
C ARG A 46 11.50 -13.09 -8.10
N PRO A 47 10.70 -13.98 -8.70
CA PRO A 47 9.49 -14.47 -8.05
C PRO A 47 9.86 -15.35 -6.86
N LEU A 48 9.17 -15.14 -5.72
CA LEU A 48 9.35 -15.96 -4.52
C LEU A 48 8.04 -16.09 -3.77
N ARG A 49 7.72 -17.32 -3.30
CA ARG A 49 6.65 -17.58 -2.35
C ARG A 49 7.20 -17.55 -0.93
N LEU A 50 6.88 -16.50 -0.19
CA LEU A 50 7.45 -16.26 1.13
C LEU A 50 7.10 -17.37 2.13
N LYS A 51 5.84 -17.83 2.13
CA LYS A 51 5.35 -18.90 3.01
C LYS A 51 5.93 -20.30 2.74
N GLU A 52 6.65 -20.49 1.64
CA GLU A 52 7.30 -21.74 1.27
C GLU A 52 8.80 -21.74 1.62
N GLN A 53 9.29 -20.64 2.22
CA GLN A 53 10.70 -20.51 2.57
C GLN A 53 10.98 -21.15 3.93
N SER A 54 12.21 -21.62 4.09
CA SER A 54 12.69 -22.24 5.33
C SER A 54 13.22 -21.21 6.33
N THR A 55 13.38 -21.63 7.56
CA THR A 55 14.00 -20.82 8.62
C THR A 55 15.41 -20.38 8.22
N GLU A 56 16.21 -21.24 7.56
CA GLU A 56 17.55 -20.88 7.07
C GLU A 56 17.52 -19.76 6.03
N PHE A 57 16.46 -19.70 5.21
CA PHE A 57 16.26 -18.56 4.30
C PHE A 57 16.01 -17.28 5.10
N PHE A 58 15.16 -17.34 6.12
CA PHE A 58 14.86 -16.17 6.96
C PHE A 58 16.10 -15.72 7.73
N ASP A 59 16.85 -16.63 8.33
CA ASP A 59 18.09 -16.34 9.07
C ASP A 59 19.21 -15.75 8.20
N SER A 60 19.08 -15.84 6.88
CA SER A 60 20.05 -15.27 5.95
C SER A 60 19.91 -13.77 5.73
N TYR A 61 18.87 -13.13 6.30
CA TYR A 61 18.60 -11.69 6.16
C TYR A 61 18.50 -11.00 7.53
N ASP A 62 19.03 -9.79 7.61
CA ASP A 62 18.96 -8.93 8.79
C ASP A 62 17.65 -8.15 8.89
N LEU A 63 17.01 -7.87 7.73
CA LEU A 63 15.82 -7.05 7.63
C LEU A 63 14.95 -7.52 6.45
N PHE A 64 13.65 -7.57 6.66
CA PHE A 64 12.64 -7.78 5.63
C PHE A 64 11.83 -6.51 5.43
N LEU A 65 11.76 -6.03 4.18
CA LEU A 65 10.95 -4.89 3.78
C LEU A 65 9.78 -5.34 2.91
N SER A 66 8.58 -4.98 3.33
CA SER A 66 7.36 -5.08 2.53
C SER A 66 7.06 -3.71 1.93
N LEU A 67 7.08 -3.63 0.59
CA LEU A 67 6.80 -2.42 -0.18
C LEU A 67 5.69 -2.76 -1.18
N HIS A 68 4.42 -2.66 -0.78
CA HIS A 68 3.29 -3.13 -1.59
C HIS A 68 3.33 -4.63 -1.94
N SER A 69 3.82 -5.48 -1.04
CA SER A 69 3.76 -6.92 -1.23
C SER A 69 2.31 -7.42 -1.20
N LYS A 70 1.96 -8.30 -2.14
CA LYS A 70 0.68 -9.02 -2.16
C LYS A 70 0.70 -10.32 -1.34
N GLN A 71 1.79 -10.58 -0.61
CA GLN A 71 1.96 -11.75 0.24
C GLN A 71 1.85 -11.35 1.71
N LEU A 72 1.13 -12.14 2.47
CA LEU A 72 1.19 -12.08 3.93
C LEU A 72 2.52 -12.67 4.39
N PHE A 73 3.17 -12.01 5.31
CA PHE A 73 4.37 -12.51 5.94
C PHE A 73 3.98 -13.58 6.99
N PRO A 74 4.62 -14.75 7.00
CA PRO A 74 4.34 -15.79 7.99
C PRO A 74 4.55 -15.30 9.42
N ALA A 75 3.73 -15.79 10.37
CA ALA A 75 3.86 -15.45 11.79
C ALA A 75 5.29 -15.74 12.30
N GLU A 76 5.85 -16.92 11.97
CA GLU A 76 7.23 -17.29 12.31
C GLU A 76 8.24 -16.23 11.87
N LEU A 77 8.07 -15.63 10.69
CA LEU A 77 8.95 -14.60 10.18
C LEU A 77 8.83 -13.30 10.99
N VAL A 78 7.61 -12.80 11.17
CA VAL A 78 7.39 -11.48 11.82
C VAL A 78 7.67 -11.51 13.33
N GLU A 79 7.57 -12.67 13.97
CA GLU A 79 7.86 -12.86 15.39
C GLU A 79 9.36 -12.95 15.68
N ASN A 80 10.16 -13.53 14.76
CA ASN A 80 11.57 -13.82 15.00
C ASN A 80 12.54 -12.90 14.26
N HIS A 81 12.07 -12.14 13.24
CA HIS A 81 12.92 -11.28 12.43
C HIS A 81 12.38 -9.84 12.38
N LEU A 82 13.26 -8.91 12.07
CA LEU A 82 12.84 -7.52 11.83
C LEU A 82 12.16 -7.43 10.48
N CYS A 83 10.83 -7.27 10.51
CA CYS A 83 10.00 -7.05 9.34
C CYS A 83 9.38 -5.67 9.41
N VAL A 84 9.55 -4.88 8.36
CA VAL A 84 9.03 -3.51 8.26
C VAL A 84 8.18 -3.39 7.01
N ASN A 85 7.00 -2.81 7.16
CA ASN A 85 6.11 -2.49 6.05
C ASN A 85 6.08 -0.98 5.80
N VAL A 86 6.14 -0.59 4.53
CA VAL A 86 5.78 0.75 4.09
C VAL A 86 4.36 0.65 3.55
N HIS A 87 3.43 1.17 4.34
CA HIS A 87 1.99 1.05 4.12
C HIS A 87 1.42 2.33 3.49
N PRO A 88 0.65 2.24 2.38
CA PRO A 88 0.03 3.38 1.71
C PRO A 88 -1.21 3.90 2.47
N GLY A 89 -1.14 3.99 3.79
CA GLY A 89 -2.20 4.43 4.70
C GLY A 89 -1.63 5.09 5.94
N LEU A 90 -2.44 5.90 6.61
CA LEU A 90 -2.07 6.57 7.87
C LEU A 90 -2.66 5.80 9.06
N ASN A 91 -1.90 4.83 9.59
CA ASN A 91 -2.33 4.02 10.73
C ASN A 91 -2.69 4.88 11.96
N PRO A 92 -3.77 4.55 12.67
CA PRO A 92 -4.59 3.35 12.61
C PRO A 92 -5.74 3.41 11.59
N HIS A 93 -5.82 4.45 10.76
CA HIS A 93 -6.95 4.69 9.86
C HIS A 93 -6.88 3.87 8.58
N ASN A 94 -8.01 3.28 8.20
CA ASN A 94 -8.18 2.59 6.91
C ASN A 94 -7.11 1.55 6.59
N ARG A 95 -6.67 0.76 7.61
CA ARG A 95 -5.72 -0.34 7.42
C ARG A 95 -6.24 -1.34 6.37
N GLY A 96 -5.35 -2.10 5.75
CA GLY A 96 -5.68 -3.14 4.79
C GLY A 96 -5.75 -2.65 3.34
N TRP A 97 -6.85 -2.95 2.64
CA TRP A 97 -6.94 -2.73 1.20
C TRP A 97 -7.43 -1.34 0.83
N PHE A 98 -6.74 -0.70 -0.12
CA PHE A 98 -7.10 0.58 -0.74
C PHE A 98 -7.37 1.73 0.25
N PRO A 99 -6.46 2.04 1.20
CA PRO A 99 -6.68 3.07 2.21
C PRO A 99 -7.16 4.41 1.66
N GLN A 100 -6.60 4.87 0.53
CA GLN A 100 -6.97 6.11 -0.13
C GLN A 100 -8.43 6.15 -0.59
N VAL A 101 -8.98 5.02 -1.03
CA VAL A 101 -10.40 4.90 -1.43
C VAL A 101 -11.28 5.17 -0.22
N PHE A 102 -10.98 4.51 0.89
CA PHE A 102 -11.78 4.64 2.09
C PHE A 102 -11.59 5.99 2.78
N SER A 103 -10.40 6.60 2.71
CA SER A 103 -10.20 7.98 3.21
C SER A 103 -11.04 9.00 2.46
N ILE A 104 -11.22 8.84 1.15
CA ILE A 104 -12.15 9.68 0.37
C ILE A 104 -13.61 9.49 0.86
N LEU A 105 -14.01 8.25 1.16
CA LEU A 105 -15.39 7.93 1.53
C LEU A 105 -15.77 8.32 2.96
N ASN A 106 -14.86 8.17 3.89
CA ASN A 106 -15.14 8.36 5.32
C ASN A 106 -14.50 9.61 5.93
N GLY A 107 -13.68 10.36 5.16
CA GLY A 107 -13.02 11.58 5.59
C GLY A 107 -11.92 11.39 6.64
N LEU A 108 -11.49 10.14 6.90
CA LEU A 108 -10.38 9.88 7.82
C LEU A 108 -9.04 10.25 7.16
N PRO A 109 -8.02 10.61 7.97
CA PRO A 109 -6.71 10.99 7.48
C PRO A 109 -6.10 9.96 6.51
N CYS A 110 -5.37 10.46 5.52
CA CYS A 110 -4.66 9.69 4.50
C CYS A 110 -3.17 9.99 4.57
N GLY A 111 -2.32 9.04 4.26
CA GLY A 111 -0.87 9.24 4.29
C GLY A 111 -0.09 7.96 4.10
N VAL A 112 1.13 7.96 4.62
CA VAL A 112 2.05 6.82 4.59
C VAL A 112 2.50 6.47 6.00
N THR A 113 2.57 5.20 6.30
CA THR A 113 3.11 4.68 7.57
C THR A 113 4.23 3.69 7.31
N ILE A 114 5.38 3.90 7.92
CA ILE A 114 6.43 2.88 8.05
C ILE A 114 6.29 2.28 9.45
N HIS A 115 5.99 0.98 9.53
CA HIS A 115 5.77 0.30 10.80
C HIS A 115 6.47 -1.06 10.85
N LYS A 116 6.84 -1.49 12.06
CA LYS A 116 7.26 -2.87 12.30
C LYS A 116 6.04 -3.78 12.13
N MET A 117 6.20 -4.87 11.42
CA MET A 117 5.12 -5.85 11.25
C MET A 117 4.95 -6.72 12.49
N ASP A 118 3.72 -7.10 12.76
CA ASP A 118 3.32 -8.16 13.67
C ASP A 118 2.40 -9.17 12.94
N THR A 119 1.71 -10.01 13.68
CA THR A 119 0.84 -11.04 13.10
C THR A 119 -0.50 -10.52 12.59
N GLU A 120 -0.84 -9.26 12.90
CA GLU A 120 -2.05 -8.61 12.42
C GLU A 120 -1.78 -7.74 11.18
N LEU A 121 -2.81 -7.52 10.37
CA LEU A 121 -2.70 -6.75 9.13
C LEU A 121 -2.51 -5.27 9.42
N ASP A 122 -1.37 -4.71 8.95
CA ASP A 122 -0.98 -3.29 9.07
C ASP A 122 -1.18 -2.73 10.48
N HIS A 123 -0.81 -3.53 11.50
CA HIS A 123 -1.11 -3.21 12.91
C HIS A 123 0.12 -2.74 13.69
N GLY A 124 1.22 -3.38 13.61
CA GLY A 124 2.39 -3.20 14.46
C GLY A 124 2.85 -1.77 14.79
N PRO A 125 3.80 -1.60 15.71
CA PRO A 125 4.25 -0.29 16.17
C PRO A 125 4.87 0.54 15.05
N ILE A 126 4.61 1.85 15.09
CA ILE A 126 4.97 2.82 14.07
C ILE A 126 6.42 3.27 14.26
N LEU A 127 7.17 3.32 13.17
CA LEU A 127 8.48 3.94 13.09
C LEU A 127 8.36 5.41 12.65
N TRP A 128 7.71 5.63 11.50
CA TRP A 128 7.49 6.98 10.92
C TRP A 128 6.15 7.05 10.22
N GLN A 129 5.55 8.23 10.24
CA GLN A 129 4.31 8.53 9.53
C GLN A 129 4.34 9.92 8.93
N GLU A 130 3.74 10.08 7.75
CA GLU A 130 3.47 11.37 7.16
C GLU A 130 2.05 11.41 6.60
N GLU A 131 1.32 12.47 6.96
CA GLU A 131 -0.02 12.72 6.46
C GLU A 131 0.03 13.41 5.09
N LEU A 132 -0.93 13.06 4.22
CA LEU A 132 -1.14 13.67 2.92
C LEU A 132 -2.50 14.36 2.89
N GLU A 133 -2.52 15.62 2.45
CA GLU A 133 -3.75 16.37 2.24
C GLU A 133 -4.66 15.66 1.22
N LEU A 134 -5.91 15.47 1.58
CA LEU A 134 -6.96 14.95 0.70
C LEU A 134 -7.75 16.13 0.15
N ARG A 135 -7.57 16.43 -1.15
CA ARG A 135 -8.20 17.58 -1.82
C ARG A 135 -9.57 17.21 -2.36
N ALA A 136 -10.44 18.20 -2.50
CA ALA A 136 -11.81 17.97 -2.98
C ALA A 136 -11.87 17.43 -4.42
N GLU A 137 -10.89 17.81 -5.24
CA GLU A 137 -10.78 17.38 -6.63
C GLU A 137 -10.02 16.08 -6.84
N ASP A 138 -9.38 15.53 -5.80
CA ASP A 138 -8.60 14.29 -5.92
C ASP A 138 -9.48 13.08 -6.21
N THR A 139 -9.09 12.31 -7.20
CA THR A 139 -9.55 10.93 -7.39
C THR A 139 -8.65 9.96 -6.60
N SER A 140 -9.08 8.70 -6.50
CA SER A 140 -8.22 7.63 -5.94
C SER A 140 -6.85 7.56 -6.63
N LYS A 141 -6.79 7.80 -7.95
CA LYS A 141 -5.54 7.79 -8.70
C LYS A 141 -4.61 8.93 -8.29
N ASP A 142 -5.13 10.14 -8.14
CA ASP A 142 -4.33 11.33 -7.79
C ASP A 142 -3.70 11.17 -6.40
N ILE A 143 -4.49 10.70 -5.42
CA ILE A 143 -3.98 10.41 -4.07
C ILE A 143 -2.96 9.28 -4.10
N TYR A 144 -3.24 8.18 -4.83
CA TYR A 144 -2.34 7.04 -4.88
C TYR A 144 -0.98 7.40 -5.48
N ASP A 145 -0.94 8.22 -6.53
CA ASP A 145 0.32 8.70 -7.11
C ASP A 145 1.14 9.52 -6.12
N ARG A 146 0.49 10.38 -5.32
CA ARG A 146 1.15 11.14 -4.25
C ARG A 146 1.63 10.25 -3.10
N ILE A 147 0.87 9.21 -2.76
CA ILE A 147 1.28 8.20 -1.77
C ILE A 147 2.55 7.49 -2.24
N LEU A 148 2.59 6.97 -3.47
CA LEU A 148 3.77 6.29 -4.00
C LEU A 148 5.02 7.18 -4.01
N ALA A 149 4.86 8.47 -4.37
CA ALA A 149 5.96 9.43 -4.32
C ALA A 149 6.44 9.67 -2.87
N LYS A 150 5.51 9.80 -1.92
CA LYS A 150 5.80 10.01 -0.50
C LYS A 150 6.48 8.78 0.12
N GLU A 151 6.08 7.57 -0.25
CA GLU A 151 6.75 6.34 0.21
C GLU A 151 8.23 6.30 -0.18
N LEU A 152 8.55 6.69 -1.42
CA LEU A 152 9.95 6.77 -1.86
C LEU A 152 10.73 7.87 -1.13
N GLU A 153 10.10 9.03 -0.90
CA GLU A 153 10.68 10.13 -0.12
C GLU A 153 10.98 9.68 1.32
N MET A 154 10.02 9.04 1.97
CA MET A 154 10.20 8.52 3.34
C MET A 154 11.24 7.40 3.40
N LEU A 155 11.29 6.50 2.41
CA LEU A 155 12.35 5.49 2.31
C LEU A 155 13.73 6.15 2.16
N GLU A 156 13.86 7.16 1.31
CA GLU A 156 15.12 7.89 1.15
C GLU A 156 15.56 8.57 2.45
N ALA A 157 14.63 9.16 3.19
CA ALA A 157 14.91 9.88 4.43
C ALA A 157 15.22 8.94 5.62
N HIS A 158 14.48 7.84 5.75
CA HIS A 158 14.48 7.06 6.99
C HIS A 158 15.17 5.69 6.89
N LEU A 159 15.42 5.17 5.68
CA LEU A 159 16.11 3.89 5.54
C LEU A 159 17.52 3.88 6.13
N PRO A 160 18.34 4.97 6.06
CA PRO A 160 19.63 5.01 6.75
C PRO A 160 19.52 4.76 8.25
N ASP A 161 18.55 5.40 8.91
CA ASP A 161 18.32 5.24 10.35
C ASP A 161 17.79 3.85 10.68
N LEU A 162 16.92 3.28 9.85
CA LEU A 162 16.44 1.90 9.98
C LEU A 162 17.61 0.91 9.90
N LEU A 163 18.49 1.06 8.90
CA LEU A 163 19.65 0.21 8.70
C LEU A 163 20.71 0.34 9.82
N ALA A 164 20.78 1.51 10.45
CA ALA A 164 21.68 1.77 11.59
C ALA A 164 21.07 1.36 12.94
N GLY A 165 19.79 0.99 13.01
CA GLY A 165 19.06 0.72 14.25
C GLY A 165 18.70 1.98 15.04
N ASN A 166 18.76 3.17 14.43
CA ASN A 166 18.49 4.47 15.04
C ASN A 166 17.01 4.86 14.90
N TYR A 167 16.11 4.09 15.49
CA TYR A 167 14.68 4.38 15.42
C TYR A 167 13.97 4.12 16.75
N THR A 168 12.81 4.71 16.91
CA THR A 168 11.93 4.47 18.06
C THR A 168 10.64 3.83 17.57
N LEU A 169 10.16 2.84 18.32
CA LEU A 169 8.88 2.19 18.08
C LEU A 169 7.79 2.89 18.91
N THR A 170 6.82 3.47 18.24
CA THR A 170 5.67 4.12 18.88
C THR A 170 4.45 3.21 18.74
N PRO A 171 3.78 2.82 19.82
CA PRO A 171 2.53 2.09 19.75
C PRO A 171 1.51 2.83 18.90
N MET A 172 0.72 2.09 18.11
CA MET A 172 -0.37 2.66 17.34
C MET A 172 -1.43 3.27 18.28
N ALA A 173 -1.93 4.44 17.94
CA ALA A 173 -2.91 5.18 18.77
C ALA A 173 -4.34 4.62 18.57
N GLY A 174 -4.66 3.54 19.24
CA GLY A 174 -5.97 2.87 19.19
C GLY A 174 -6.09 1.86 18.03
N GLU A 175 -7.22 1.17 17.98
CA GLU A 175 -7.47 0.08 17.01
C GLU A 175 -7.70 0.58 15.58
N GLY A 176 -8.26 1.78 15.42
CA GLY A 176 -8.64 2.31 14.12
C GLY A 176 -9.70 1.46 13.41
N ASN A 177 -9.60 1.39 12.09
CA ASN A 177 -10.48 0.58 11.26
C ASN A 177 -9.69 -0.18 10.18
N ILE A 178 -10.24 -1.31 9.72
CA ILE A 178 -9.65 -2.14 8.68
C ILE A 178 -10.64 -2.33 7.53
N ASN A 179 -10.14 -2.33 6.30
CA ASN A 179 -10.93 -2.56 5.11
C ASN A 179 -10.36 -3.75 4.34
N TYR A 180 -11.23 -4.64 3.90
CA TYR A 180 -10.86 -5.81 3.13
C TYR A 180 -11.17 -5.62 1.65
N LYS A 181 -10.58 -6.44 0.80
CA LYS A 181 -10.88 -6.42 -0.64
C LYS A 181 -12.39 -6.54 -0.92
N ALA A 182 -13.10 -7.35 -0.15
CA ALA A 182 -14.55 -7.53 -0.29
C ALA A 182 -15.34 -6.23 -0.01
N ASP A 183 -14.83 -5.34 0.84
CA ASP A 183 -15.45 -4.03 1.10
C ASP A 183 -15.33 -3.14 -0.13
N PHE A 184 -14.16 -3.12 -0.76
CA PHE A 184 -13.95 -2.42 -2.02
C PHE A 184 -14.79 -3.02 -3.16
N ASP A 185 -14.84 -4.33 -3.30
CA ASP A 185 -15.60 -5.00 -4.36
C ASP A 185 -17.11 -4.66 -4.27
N ARG A 186 -17.65 -4.51 -3.04
CA ARG A 186 -19.04 -4.07 -2.82
C ARG A 186 -19.28 -2.61 -3.26
N LEU A 187 -18.30 -1.75 -3.11
CA LEU A 187 -18.41 -0.35 -3.55
C LEU A 187 -18.49 -0.22 -5.08
N CYS A 188 -17.88 -1.15 -5.82
CA CYS A 188 -17.75 -1.06 -7.26
C CYS A 188 -19.10 -1.14 -7.99
N GLN A 189 -20.06 -1.93 -7.50
CA GLN A 189 -21.38 -2.02 -8.11
C GLN A 189 -22.32 -0.95 -7.53
N ILE A 190 -22.80 -0.06 -8.40
CA ILE A 190 -23.73 1.00 -8.05
C ILE A 190 -25.17 0.50 -8.25
N ASP A 191 -25.97 0.54 -7.17
CA ASP A 191 -27.41 0.37 -7.29
C ASP A 191 -28.04 1.71 -7.72
N ARG A 192 -28.63 1.74 -8.92
CA ARG A 192 -29.26 2.95 -9.48
C ARG A 192 -30.50 3.41 -8.71
N ASN A 193 -31.03 2.58 -7.82
CA ASN A 193 -32.17 2.90 -6.95
C ASN A 193 -31.73 3.34 -5.54
N GLU A 194 -30.43 3.29 -5.24
CA GLU A 194 -29.91 3.77 -3.96
C GLU A 194 -30.13 5.29 -3.83
N CYS A 195 -30.66 5.71 -2.66
CA CYS A 195 -30.79 7.13 -2.35
C CYS A 195 -29.51 7.63 -1.66
N ALA A 196 -28.87 8.62 -2.25
CA ALA A 196 -27.67 9.26 -1.71
C ALA A 196 -27.67 10.76 -1.98
N THR A 197 -26.92 11.53 -1.19
CA THR A 197 -26.68 12.95 -1.50
C THR A 197 -25.71 13.07 -2.67
N TYR A 198 -25.74 14.20 -3.37
CA TYR A 198 -24.75 14.46 -4.44
C TYR A 198 -23.30 14.38 -3.94
N GLY A 199 -23.04 14.83 -2.70
CA GLY A 199 -21.71 14.69 -2.09
C GLY A 199 -21.27 13.23 -2.01
N GLN A 200 -22.11 12.35 -1.46
CA GLN A 200 -21.84 10.91 -1.37
C GLN A 200 -21.63 10.27 -2.75
N VAL A 201 -22.41 10.66 -3.74
CA VAL A 201 -22.25 10.17 -5.13
C VAL A 201 -20.90 10.61 -5.70
N ILE A 202 -20.55 11.90 -5.55
CA ILE A 202 -19.27 12.45 -6.03
C ILE A 202 -18.11 11.73 -5.32
N ASP A 203 -18.16 11.60 -4.01
CA ASP A 203 -17.11 10.93 -3.23
C ASP A 203 -16.94 9.47 -3.61
N ARG A 204 -18.04 8.73 -3.81
CA ARG A 204 -17.98 7.34 -4.26
C ARG A 204 -17.37 7.23 -5.68
N LEU A 205 -17.78 8.08 -6.61
CA LEU A 205 -17.25 8.04 -7.97
C LEU A 205 -15.77 8.42 -8.01
N ARG A 206 -15.32 9.48 -7.30
CA ARG A 206 -13.92 9.87 -7.27
C ARG A 206 -13.03 8.86 -6.54
N ALA A 207 -13.55 8.21 -5.49
CA ALA A 207 -12.87 7.14 -4.78
C ALA A 207 -12.66 5.89 -5.66
N LEU A 208 -13.55 5.61 -6.60
CA LEU A 208 -13.47 4.48 -7.52
C LEU A 208 -12.83 4.84 -8.87
N THR A 209 -12.60 6.12 -9.16
CA THR A 209 -11.90 6.56 -10.38
C THR A 209 -10.39 6.39 -10.22
N HIS A 210 -9.84 5.38 -10.92
CA HIS A 210 -8.42 5.01 -10.83
C HIS A 210 -7.92 4.43 -12.15
N ALA A 211 -7.61 5.28 -13.12
CA ALA A 211 -7.10 4.83 -14.42
C ALA A 211 -5.80 4.01 -14.26
N PRO A 212 -5.60 2.93 -15.02
CA PRO A 212 -6.43 2.48 -16.15
C PRO A 212 -7.58 1.52 -15.75
N TYR A 213 -7.87 1.36 -14.47
CA TYR A 213 -8.90 0.43 -13.97
C TYR A 213 -10.30 1.04 -14.08
N GLU A 214 -11.26 0.22 -14.48
CA GLU A 214 -12.69 0.52 -14.51
C GLU A 214 -13.33 -0.15 -13.29
N ASN A 215 -13.47 0.59 -12.18
CA ASN A 215 -13.94 0.03 -10.92
C ASN A 215 -15.45 0.21 -10.72
N ALA A 216 -15.96 1.45 -10.81
CA ALA A 216 -17.37 1.72 -10.60
C ALA A 216 -18.21 1.31 -11.81
N TYR A 217 -19.28 0.57 -11.60
CA TYR A 217 -20.21 0.16 -12.65
C TYR A 217 -21.64 -0.02 -12.13
N PHE A 218 -22.60 0.06 -13.03
CA PHE A 218 -23.96 -0.45 -12.82
C PHE A 218 -24.32 -1.47 -13.91
N LEU A 219 -25.38 -2.22 -13.70
CA LEU A 219 -25.89 -3.15 -14.70
C LEU A 219 -26.98 -2.47 -15.54
N ASP A 220 -26.91 -2.62 -16.87
CA ASP A 220 -27.99 -2.23 -17.78
C ASP A 220 -29.15 -3.25 -17.77
N GLU A 221 -30.14 -3.06 -18.65
CA GLU A 221 -31.32 -3.92 -18.75
C GLU A 221 -30.98 -5.35 -19.19
N ASP A 222 -29.87 -5.56 -19.90
CA ASP A 222 -29.35 -6.85 -20.34
C ASP A 222 -28.43 -7.51 -19.31
N GLY A 223 -28.19 -6.87 -18.15
CA GLY A 223 -27.28 -7.34 -17.11
C GLY A 223 -25.80 -7.11 -17.44
N LYS A 224 -25.47 -6.26 -18.41
CA LYS A 224 -24.11 -5.90 -18.78
C LYS A 224 -23.60 -4.74 -17.92
N ARG A 225 -22.30 -4.75 -17.62
CA ARG A 225 -21.66 -3.67 -16.87
C ARG A 225 -21.52 -2.41 -17.72
N VAL A 226 -21.99 -1.30 -17.18
CA VAL A 226 -21.74 0.05 -17.70
C VAL A 226 -20.84 0.75 -16.70
N TYR A 227 -19.61 1.05 -17.11
CA TYR A 227 -18.61 1.66 -16.23
C TYR A 227 -18.83 3.17 -16.11
N VAL A 228 -18.56 3.69 -14.92
CA VAL A 228 -18.74 5.10 -14.58
C VAL A 228 -17.46 5.63 -13.97
N GLY A 229 -17.05 6.81 -14.41
CA GLY A 229 -15.94 7.57 -13.84
C GLY A 229 -16.30 9.05 -13.76
N ILE A 230 -15.51 9.81 -13.00
CA ILE A 230 -15.68 11.26 -12.86
C ILE A 230 -14.37 11.98 -13.13
N THR A 231 -14.47 13.16 -13.70
CA THR A 231 -13.35 14.11 -13.81
C THR A 231 -13.69 15.35 -13.01
N LEU A 232 -12.85 15.70 -12.06
CA LEU A 232 -13.00 16.88 -11.23
C LEU A 232 -11.90 17.89 -11.58
N ARG A 233 -12.23 19.17 -11.53
CA ARG A 233 -11.29 20.26 -11.76
C ARG A 233 -11.57 21.38 -10.77
N LYS A 234 -10.52 21.88 -10.12
CA LYS A 234 -10.60 23.08 -9.32
C LYS A 234 -10.38 24.30 -10.21
N GLU A 235 -11.14 25.36 -10.00
CA GLU A 235 -10.91 26.66 -10.64
C GLU A 235 -9.56 27.23 -10.16
N THR A 236 -8.77 27.73 -11.12
CA THR A 236 -7.43 28.32 -10.86
C THR A 236 -7.52 29.79 -10.51
#